data_fb8384f3d7d58c11886f3b75edf46dd9
#
_entry.id   fb8384f3d7d58c11886f3b75edf46dd9
#
_cell.length_a   1.000
_cell.length_b   1.000
_cell.length_c   1.000
_cell.angle_alpha   90.00
_cell.angle_beta   90.00
_cell.angle_gamma   90.00
#
_symmetry.space_group_name_H-M   'P 1'
#
loop_
_entity.id
_entity.type
_entity.pdbx_description
1 polymer ?
#
loop_
_entity_poly.entity_id
_entity_poly.type
_entity_poly.pdbx_seq_one_letter_code
_entity_poly.pdbx_strand_id
1 'polypeptide(L)'
;MARSEKAVVTVLCMVHDGTRLLLQNRVKADWRGYTLLGGHVEKGESFVQAVTREMREETGLTVHAPRLCGSKQFQTDADERYIVLLFKTGRFSGTLRSSEEGEMVWVERDALDAYPLVEDFRELLSVFDRDDLTEFQYERAPGTPADWRVRLY
;
A
#
# COMPACT_ATOMS: atom_id res chain seq x y z
N MET A 1 -25.94 18.73 12.83
CA MET A 1 -24.83 19.22 12.03
C MET A 1 -24.00 18.06 11.49
N ALA A 2 -23.89 17.96 10.19
CA ALA A 2 -23.08 16.92 9.58
C ALA A 2 -21.59 17.20 9.82
N ARG A 3 -20.85 16.14 10.18
CA ARG A 3 -19.39 16.21 10.28
C ARG A 3 -18.80 15.55 9.05
N SER A 4 -18.04 16.31 8.29
CA SER A 4 -17.36 15.80 7.11
C SER A 4 -15.97 16.38 7.03
N GLU A 5 -15.09 15.67 6.35
CA GLU A 5 -13.76 16.13 6.00
C GLU A 5 -13.43 15.67 4.57
N LYS A 6 -12.51 16.36 3.95
CA LYS A 6 -11.98 15.91 2.65
C LYS A 6 -11.06 14.72 2.88
N ALA A 7 -11.19 13.71 2.02
CA ALA A 7 -10.35 12.53 2.10
C ALA A 7 -10.00 12.01 0.70
N VAL A 8 -8.78 11.50 0.59
CA VAL A 8 -8.33 10.72 -0.57
C VAL A 8 -8.32 9.26 -0.13
N VAL A 9 -9.04 8.41 -0.83
CA VAL A 9 -9.15 6.99 -0.48
C VAL A 9 -8.42 6.16 -1.51
N THR A 10 -7.46 5.38 -1.02
CA THR A 10 -6.64 4.49 -1.84
C THR A 10 -6.62 3.09 -1.27
N VAL A 11 -6.14 2.16 -2.07
CA VAL A 11 -5.94 0.77 -1.67
C VAL A 11 -4.50 0.37 -1.95
N LEU A 12 -3.99 -0.58 -1.17
CA LEU A 12 -2.66 -1.18 -1.36
C LEU A 12 -2.81 -2.67 -1.15
N CYS A 13 -2.14 -3.47 -1.97
CA CYS A 13 -2.26 -4.92 -1.90
C CYS A 13 -0.91 -5.59 -1.73
N MET A 14 -0.80 -6.43 -0.71
CA MET A 14 0.31 -7.36 -0.58
C MET A 14 -0.09 -8.68 -1.25
N VAL A 15 0.48 -8.95 -2.42
CA VAL A 15 0.34 -10.25 -3.09
C VAL A 15 1.54 -11.09 -2.71
N HIS A 16 1.28 -12.28 -2.18
CA HIS A 16 2.34 -13.18 -1.78
C HIS A 16 2.18 -14.54 -2.45
N ASP A 17 3.32 -15.17 -2.72
CA ASP A 17 3.43 -16.52 -3.25
C ASP A 17 4.45 -17.26 -2.38
N GLY A 18 3.94 -18.02 -1.40
CA GLY A 18 4.81 -18.59 -0.37
C GLY A 18 5.52 -17.47 0.40
N THR A 19 6.85 -17.49 0.35
CA THR A 19 7.70 -16.50 1.03
C THR A 19 8.03 -15.27 0.17
N ARG A 20 7.52 -15.21 -1.07
CA ARG A 20 7.78 -14.09 -1.97
C ARG A 20 6.68 -13.05 -1.91
N LEU A 21 7.06 -11.80 -2.02
CA LEU A 21 6.16 -10.65 -2.16
C LEU A 21 6.29 -10.06 -3.56
N LEU A 22 5.16 -9.63 -4.13
CA LEU A 22 5.16 -8.88 -5.37
C LEU A 22 5.40 -7.41 -5.05
N LEU A 23 6.48 -6.86 -5.59
CA LEU A 23 6.84 -5.46 -5.42
C LEU A 23 6.96 -4.75 -6.76
N GLN A 24 6.72 -3.46 -6.73
CA GLN A 24 6.95 -2.54 -7.83
C GLN A 24 8.16 -1.67 -7.52
N ASN A 25 9.06 -1.54 -8.49
CA ASN A 25 10.13 -0.56 -8.40
C ASN A 25 9.61 0.78 -8.92
N ARG A 26 9.17 1.65 -8.01
CA ARG A 26 8.66 2.98 -8.38
C ARG A 26 9.77 3.85 -8.91
N VAL A 27 9.51 4.50 -10.04
CA VAL A 27 10.48 5.36 -10.72
C VAL A 27 10.14 6.84 -10.60
N LYS A 28 8.98 7.20 -10.05
CA LYS A 28 8.58 8.59 -9.83
C LYS A 28 9.46 9.23 -8.76
N ALA A 29 9.91 10.48 -9.03
CA ALA A 29 10.90 11.16 -8.19
C ALA A 29 10.41 11.47 -6.77
N ASP A 30 9.09 11.60 -6.57
CA ASP A 30 8.48 11.95 -5.29
C ASP A 30 8.51 10.81 -4.27
N TRP A 31 8.58 9.56 -4.73
CA TRP A 31 8.58 8.39 -3.85
C TRP A 31 9.17 7.20 -4.57
N ARG A 32 10.49 7.11 -4.54
CA ARG A 32 11.26 6.08 -5.24
C ARG A 32 11.52 4.87 -4.36
N GLY A 33 11.58 3.71 -4.98
CA GLY A 33 11.98 2.47 -4.36
C GLY A 33 10.98 1.35 -4.59
N TYR A 34 11.31 0.19 -4.05
CA TYR A 34 10.45 -0.99 -4.13
C TYR A 34 9.36 -0.89 -3.07
N THR A 35 8.12 -1.14 -3.49
CA THR A 35 6.96 -1.04 -2.62
C THR A 35 5.86 -1.99 -3.09
N LEU A 36 4.85 -2.15 -2.24
CA LEU A 36 3.60 -2.81 -2.60
C LEU A 36 2.83 -1.97 -3.63
N LEU A 37 1.81 -2.56 -4.24
CA LEU A 37 1.07 -1.94 -5.33
C LEU A 37 -0.33 -1.53 -4.91
N GLY A 38 -0.82 -0.47 -5.52
CA GLY A 38 -2.17 0.02 -5.28
C GLY A 38 -2.51 1.24 -6.09
N GLY A 39 -3.60 1.88 -5.73
CA GLY A 39 -4.06 3.08 -6.40
C GLY A 39 -5.32 3.63 -5.79
N HIS A 40 -5.93 4.58 -6.47
CA HIS A 40 -7.12 5.29 -5.99
C HIS A 40 -8.39 4.45 -6.12
N VAL A 41 -9.27 4.58 -5.13
CA VAL A 41 -10.64 4.06 -5.23
C VAL A 41 -11.44 5.04 -6.09
N GLU A 42 -12.09 4.53 -7.12
CA GLU A 42 -12.92 5.35 -8.00
C GLU A 42 -14.32 5.50 -7.39
N LYS A 43 -14.98 6.60 -7.77
CA LYS A 43 -16.30 6.91 -7.27
C LYS A 43 -17.30 5.80 -7.59
N GLY A 44 -18.02 5.33 -6.58
CA GLY A 44 -19.01 4.25 -6.74
C GLY A 44 -18.43 2.85 -6.72
N GLU A 45 -17.12 2.73 -6.67
CA GLU A 45 -16.41 1.45 -6.64
C GLU A 45 -16.33 0.92 -5.21
N SER A 46 -16.50 -0.37 -5.00
CA SER A 46 -16.18 -0.97 -3.70
C SER A 46 -14.66 -1.03 -3.51
N PHE A 47 -14.20 -1.14 -2.28
CA PHE A 47 -12.76 -1.25 -2.00
C PHE A 47 -12.17 -2.53 -2.60
N VAL A 48 -12.90 -3.63 -2.55
CA VAL A 48 -12.46 -4.90 -3.17
C VAL A 48 -12.41 -4.77 -4.69
N GLN A 49 -13.38 -4.10 -5.31
CA GLN A 49 -13.34 -3.82 -6.75
C GLN A 49 -12.13 -2.96 -7.12
N ALA A 50 -11.85 -1.94 -6.31
CA ALA A 50 -10.71 -1.05 -6.53
C ALA A 50 -9.38 -1.81 -6.51
N VAL A 51 -9.14 -2.61 -5.48
CA VAL A 51 -7.87 -3.35 -5.36
C VAL A 51 -7.75 -4.38 -6.48
N THR A 52 -8.83 -5.04 -6.87
CA THR A 52 -8.83 -6.01 -7.96
C THR A 52 -8.52 -5.35 -9.30
N ARG A 53 -9.14 -4.20 -9.57
CA ARG A 53 -8.91 -3.42 -10.79
C ARG A 53 -7.46 -2.91 -10.85
N GLU A 54 -6.98 -2.29 -9.78
CA GLU A 54 -5.62 -1.76 -9.73
C GLU A 54 -4.58 -2.85 -9.97
N MET A 55 -4.74 -4.01 -9.33
CA MET A 55 -3.79 -5.11 -9.51
C MET A 55 -3.79 -5.62 -10.94
N ARG A 56 -4.96 -5.71 -11.59
CA ARG A 56 -5.04 -6.11 -12.99
C ARG A 56 -4.39 -5.10 -13.92
N GLU A 57 -4.67 -3.81 -13.73
CA GLU A 57 -4.11 -2.73 -14.55
C GLU A 57 -2.59 -2.66 -14.41
N GLU A 58 -2.08 -2.74 -13.19
CA GLU A 58 -0.65 -2.56 -12.91
C GLU A 58 0.18 -3.81 -13.19
N THR A 59 -0.37 -4.99 -12.97
CA THR A 59 0.42 -6.23 -12.98
C THR A 59 -0.04 -7.26 -14.00
N GLY A 60 -1.25 -7.15 -14.52
CA GLY A 60 -1.85 -8.20 -15.34
C GLY A 60 -2.43 -9.36 -14.54
N LEU A 61 -2.26 -9.36 -13.22
CA LEU A 61 -2.78 -10.42 -12.35
C LEU A 61 -4.21 -10.14 -11.93
N THR A 62 -5.00 -11.21 -11.86
CA THR A 62 -6.32 -11.19 -11.20
C THR A 62 -6.12 -11.72 -9.79
N VAL A 63 -6.32 -10.87 -8.80
CA VAL A 63 -6.26 -11.28 -7.39
C VAL A 63 -7.61 -11.83 -6.95
N HIS A 64 -7.57 -12.87 -6.10
CA HIS A 64 -8.76 -13.53 -5.61
C HIS A 64 -8.82 -13.41 -4.08
N ALA A 65 -10.02 -13.15 -3.57
CA ALA A 65 -10.32 -13.08 -2.13
C ALA A 65 -9.34 -12.18 -1.35
N PRO A 66 -9.07 -10.94 -1.80
CA PRO A 66 -8.22 -10.04 -1.03
C PRO A 66 -8.89 -9.73 0.31
N ARG A 67 -8.09 -9.81 1.39
CA ARG A 67 -8.58 -9.56 2.75
C ARG A 67 -8.05 -8.25 3.27
N LEU A 68 -8.95 -7.44 3.83
CA LEU A 68 -8.57 -6.21 4.52
C LEU A 68 -7.85 -6.55 5.83
N CYS A 69 -6.62 -6.09 5.98
CA CYS A 69 -5.81 -6.34 7.18
C CYS A 69 -5.52 -5.09 8.00
N GLY A 70 -5.79 -3.92 7.47
CA GLY A 70 -5.60 -2.69 8.22
C GLY A 70 -5.65 -1.46 7.34
N SER A 71 -5.18 -0.36 7.89
CA SER A 71 -5.16 0.92 7.19
C SER A 71 -3.87 1.68 7.47
N LYS A 72 -3.51 2.54 6.53
CA LYS A 72 -2.50 3.58 6.71
C LYS A 72 -3.19 4.91 6.50
N GLN A 73 -2.89 5.89 7.33
CA GLN A 73 -3.50 7.20 7.16
C GLN A 73 -2.60 8.32 7.66
N PHE A 74 -2.80 9.50 7.12
CA PHE A 74 -2.15 10.72 7.57
C PHE A 74 -2.92 11.94 7.06
N GLN A 75 -2.70 13.09 7.69
CA GLN A 75 -3.27 14.36 7.26
C GLN A 75 -2.28 15.05 6.33
N THR A 76 -2.72 15.38 5.10
CA THR A 76 -1.87 16.08 4.12
C THR A 76 -1.75 17.57 4.46
N ASP A 77 -0.80 18.24 3.79
CA ASP A 77 -0.65 19.70 3.92
C ASP A 77 -1.86 20.47 3.37
N ALA A 78 -2.67 19.84 2.52
CA ALA A 78 -3.92 20.40 2.00
C ALA A 78 -5.12 20.17 2.94
N ASP A 79 -4.87 19.72 4.16
CA ASP A 79 -5.88 19.40 5.16
C ASP A 79 -6.87 18.34 4.67
N GLU A 80 -6.36 17.34 3.98
CA GLU A 80 -7.12 16.17 3.54
C GLU A 80 -6.59 14.94 4.26
N ARG A 81 -7.49 14.04 4.67
CA ARG A 81 -7.06 12.75 5.19
C ARG A 81 -6.72 11.83 4.04
N TYR A 82 -5.49 11.34 4.02
CA TYR A 82 -5.07 10.35 3.04
C TYR A 82 -5.21 8.97 3.67
N ILE A 83 -6.07 8.14 3.08
CA ILE A 83 -6.41 6.82 3.61
C ILE A 83 -5.93 5.77 2.63
N VAL A 84 -5.16 4.80 3.13
CA VAL A 84 -4.74 3.63 2.36
C VAL A 84 -5.31 2.40 3.04
N LEU A 85 -6.20 1.70 2.37
CA LEU A 85 -6.76 0.44 2.86
C LEU A 85 -5.80 -0.69 2.45
N LEU A 86 -5.37 -1.48 3.43
CA LEU A 86 -4.34 -2.49 3.25
C LEU A 86 -4.97 -3.87 3.07
N PHE A 87 -4.80 -4.43 1.89
CA PHE A 87 -5.30 -5.75 1.53
C PHE A 87 -4.16 -6.74 1.32
N LYS A 88 -4.40 -8.00 1.58
CA LYS A 88 -3.45 -9.07 1.24
C LYS A 88 -4.16 -10.27 0.64
N THR A 89 -3.46 -10.96 -0.24
CA THR A 89 -3.93 -12.22 -0.83
C THR A 89 -2.75 -13.07 -1.28
N GLY A 90 -2.89 -14.38 -1.14
CA GLY A 90 -2.00 -15.37 -1.73
C GLY A 90 -2.63 -16.10 -2.91
N ARG A 91 -3.79 -15.65 -3.38
CA ARG A 91 -4.53 -16.29 -4.49
C ARG A 91 -4.62 -15.33 -5.66
N PHE A 92 -4.04 -15.74 -6.78
CA PHE A 92 -4.02 -14.93 -7.98
C PHE A 92 -3.90 -15.83 -9.21
N SER A 93 -4.25 -15.28 -10.37
CA SER A 93 -4.09 -15.93 -11.68
C SER A 93 -3.65 -14.90 -12.72
N GLY A 94 -3.32 -15.38 -13.91
CA GLY A 94 -2.87 -14.52 -15.00
C GLY A 94 -1.37 -14.49 -15.12
N THR A 95 -0.88 -13.60 -15.99
CA THR A 95 0.56 -13.47 -16.30
C THR A 95 1.05 -12.11 -15.85
N LEU A 96 2.10 -12.11 -15.02
CA LEU A 96 2.73 -10.88 -14.53
C LEU A 96 3.34 -10.10 -15.70
N ARG A 97 3.07 -8.81 -15.72
CA ARG A 97 3.69 -7.85 -16.65
C ARG A 97 4.05 -6.58 -15.90
N SER A 98 5.09 -5.90 -16.37
CA SER A 98 5.44 -4.58 -15.84
C SER A 98 4.57 -3.50 -16.48
N SER A 99 4.41 -2.38 -15.79
CA SER A 99 3.65 -1.21 -16.27
C SER A 99 4.58 -0.01 -16.44
N GLU A 100 4.02 1.09 -16.96
CA GLU A 100 4.76 2.36 -17.09
C GLU A 100 5.17 2.95 -15.74
N GLU A 101 4.50 2.55 -14.67
CA GLU A 101 4.79 3.03 -13.32
C GLU A 101 6.01 2.36 -12.70
N GLY A 102 6.46 1.25 -13.27
CA GLY A 102 7.66 0.58 -12.82
C GLY A 102 7.68 -0.91 -13.10
N GLU A 103 8.83 -1.51 -12.88
CA GLU A 103 9.06 -2.93 -13.01
C GLU A 103 8.42 -3.69 -11.86
N MET A 104 7.75 -4.81 -12.17
CA MET A 104 7.15 -5.71 -11.20
C MET A 104 8.08 -6.88 -10.95
N VAL A 105 8.40 -7.16 -9.69
CA VAL A 105 9.32 -8.24 -9.31
C VAL A 105 8.78 -9.03 -8.14
N TRP A 106 9.07 -10.34 -8.14
CA TRP A 106 8.89 -11.18 -6.96
C TRP A 106 10.17 -11.13 -6.13
N VAL A 107 10.02 -10.80 -4.85
CA VAL A 107 11.15 -10.66 -3.92
C VAL A 107 10.94 -11.60 -2.75
N GLU A 108 11.94 -12.43 -2.46
CA GLU A 108 11.94 -13.25 -1.25
C GLU A 108 11.98 -12.35 -0.02
N ARG A 109 11.21 -12.70 1.02
CA ARG A 109 11.17 -11.92 2.26
C ARG A 109 12.54 -11.76 2.90
N ASP A 110 13.37 -12.81 2.86
CA ASP A 110 14.71 -12.77 3.44
C ASP A 110 15.71 -12.00 2.58
N ALA A 111 15.33 -11.63 1.35
CA ALA A 111 16.15 -10.85 0.44
C ALA A 111 15.73 -9.37 0.36
N LEU A 112 14.75 -8.94 1.15
CA LEU A 112 14.25 -7.55 1.12
C LEU A 112 15.35 -6.51 1.37
N ASP A 113 16.33 -6.83 2.22
CA ASP A 113 17.43 -5.92 2.54
C ASP A 113 18.35 -5.65 1.33
N ALA A 114 18.31 -6.48 0.30
CA ALA A 114 19.08 -6.28 -0.91
C ALA A 114 18.44 -5.27 -1.88
N TYR A 115 17.25 -4.77 -1.58
CA TYR A 115 16.50 -3.86 -2.43
C TYR A 115 16.37 -2.48 -1.79
N PRO A 116 16.44 -1.39 -2.57
CA PRO A 116 16.16 -0.05 -2.07
C PRO A 116 14.65 0.11 -1.86
N LEU A 117 14.18 -0.27 -0.68
CA LEU A 117 12.76 -0.19 -0.31
C LEU A 117 12.37 1.29 -0.09
N VAL A 118 11.08 1.60 -0.32
CA VAL A 118 10.54 2.91 0.07
C VAL A 118 10.66 3.11 1.58
N GLU A 119 10.71 4.37 1.99
CA GLU A 119 10.82 4.72 3.41
C GLU A 119 9.68 4.09 4.22
N ASP A 120 10.02 3.59 5.41
CA ASP A 120 9.08 2.96 6.36
C ASP A 120 8.36 1.72 5.83
N PHE A 121 8.91 1.08 4.80
CA PHE A 121 8.31 -0.13 4.22
C PHE A 121 8.15 -1.26 5.26
N ARG A 122 9.15 -1.45 6.11
CA ARG A 122 9.12 -2.54 7.10
C ARG A 122 8.08 -2.31 8.18
N GLU A 123 7.92 -1.06 8.60
CA GLU A 123 6.88 -0.68 9.56
C GLU A 123 5.49 -0.93 8.96
N LEU A 124 5.30 -0.58 7.70
CA LEU A 124 4.04 -0.87 7.00
C LEU A 124 3.81 -2.38 6.86
N LEU A 125 4.86 -3.14 6.51
CA LEU A 125 4.77 -4.58 6.37
C LEU A 125 4.31 -5.25 7.68
N SER A 126 4.70 -4.70 8.83
CA SER A 126 4.29 -5.21 10.14
C SER A 126 2.78 -5.24 10.31
N VAL A 127 2.05 -4.29 9.73
CA VAL A 127 0.58 -4.28 9.81
C VAL A 127 -0.02 -5.46 9.05
N PHE A 128 0.60 -5.85 7.93
CA PHE A 128 0.17 -7.03 7.17
C PHE A 128 0.48 -8.34 7.89
N ASP A 129 1.57 -8.37 8.65
CA ASP A 129 2.12 -9.62 9.20
C ASP A 129 1.68 -9.90 10.64
N ARG A 130 1.33 -8.88 11.41
CA ARG A 130 0.99 -9.02 12.82
C ARG A 130 -0.52 -8.88 13.04
N ASP A 131 -1.10 -9.85 13.73
CA ASP A 131 -2.53 -9.85 14.05
C ASP A 131 -2.91 -8.81 15.11
N ASP A 132 -1.93 -8.33 15.89
CA ASP A 132 -2.13 -7.33 16.93
C ASP A 132 -2.04 -5.88 16.41
N LEU A 133 -1.79 -5.69 15.12
CA LEU A 133 -1.73 -4.38 14.47
C LEU A 133 -2.79 -4.25 13.40
N THR A 134 -3.40 -3.07 13.33
CA THR A 134 -4.42 -2.75 12.31
C THR A 134 -4.22 -1.40 11.65
N GLU A 135 -3.30 -0.58 12.20
CA GLU A 135 -3.13 0.77 11.66
C GLU A 135 -1.68 1.22 11.65
N PHE A 136 -1.33 1.87 10.55
CA PHE A 136 -0.10 2.64 10.39
C PHE A 136 -0.50 4.11 10.25
N GLN A 137 0.01 4.97 11.11
CA GLN A 137 -0.25 6.41 11.04
C GLN A 137 1.06 7.15 10.86
N TYR A 138 1.08 8.08 9.89
CA TYR A 138 2.07 9.14 9.91
C TYR A 138 1.52 10.29 10.75
N GLU A 139 2.25 10.63 11.80
CA GLU A 139 1.93 11.70 12.72
C GLU A 139 2.96 12.80 12.62
N ARG A 140 2.54 14.05 12.70
CA ARG A 140 3.48 15.18 12.79
C ARG A 140 4.13 15.17 14.15
N ALA A 141 5.46 15.27 14.20
CA ALA A 141 6.19 15.32 15.47
C ALA A 141 5.86 16.62 16.21
N PRO A 142 5.58 16.56 17.53
CA PRO A 142 5.33 17.77 18.32
C PRO A 142 6.53 18.72 18.28
N GLY A 143 6.29 20.01 18.01
CA GLY A 143 7.32 21.04 17.94
C GLY A 143 8.13 21.04 16.65
N THR A 144 7.98 20.06 15.79
CA THR A 144 8.62 19.93 14.49
C THR A 144 7.60 19.48 13.43
N PRO A 145 6.63 20.34 13.06
CA PRO A 145 5.51 19.91 12.21
C PRO A 145 5.91 19.50 10.79
N ALA A 146 7.14 19.77 10.36
CA ALA A 146 7.67 19.28 9.11
C ALA A 146 8.12 17.81 9.17
N ASP A 147 8.33 17.29 10.38
CA ASP A 147 8.81 15.92 10.58
C ASP A 147 7.65 14.95 10.82
N TRP A 148 7.67 13.87 10.09
CA TRP A 148 6.72 12.77 10.24
C TRP A 148 7.31 11.68 11.12
N ARG A 149 6.47 11.06 11.94
CA ARG A 149 6.86 9.85 12.65
C ARG A 149 5.79 8.78 12.48
N VAL A 150 6.25 7.53 12.45
CA VAL A 150 5.36 6.37 12.31
C VAL A 150 4.82 5.99 13.67
N ARG A 151 3.49 5.77 13.73
CA ARG A 151 2.82 5.17 14.87
C ARG A 151 2.08 3.93 14.39
N LEU A 152 2.21 2.84 15.14
CA LEU A 152 1.53 1.57 14.84
C LEU A 152 0.54 1.26 15.96
N TYR A 153 -0.65 0.85 15.59
CA TYR A 153 -1.72 0.53 16.54
C TYR A 153 -2.31 -0.85 16.25
#